data_0e029088060144cd03919fa06bbf04d4
#
_entry.id   0e029088060144cd03919fa06bbf04d4
#
_cell.length_a   1.000
_cell.length_b   1.000
_cell.length_c   1.000
_cell.angle_alpha   90.00
_cell.angle_beta   90.00
_cell.angle_gamma   90.00
#
_symmetry.space_group_name_H-M   'P 1'
#
loop_
_entity.id
_entity.type
_entity.pdbx_description
1 polymer ?
#
loop_
_entity_poly.entity_id
_entity_poly.type
_entity_poly.pdbx_seq_one_letter_code
_entity_poly.pdbx_strand_id
1 'polypeptide(L)'
;MASIEQALAEIKRGVDELIPEEELIAKLKENRPLRIKLGADPTAPDIHLGHTVILNKLRTFQELGHDVTFLIGDFTGMVGDPTGKNTTRPPLTREDVLANAETYKEQVFKILDPAKTKIEFNSTWLSELGAEGMIRLAANQTVARMLERDDFKKRYADGRPIAIHEFMYPLLQGYDSVAMELTLSLVVRIRSSTF
;
A
#
# COMPACT_ATOMS: atom_id res chain seq x y z
N MET A 1 -20.14 -16.55 -12.94
CA MET A 1 -19.64 -15.59 -11.93
C MET A 1 -20.13 -16.04 -10.57
N ALA A 2 -19.28 -15.99 -9.55
CA ALA A 2 -19.69 -16.26 -8.17
C ALA A 2 -20.74 -15.23 -7.73
N SER A 3 -21.72 -15.62 -6.90
CA SER A 3 -22.66 -14.66 -6.33
C SER A 3 -21.93 -13.67 -5.41
N ILE A 4 -22.51 -12.49 -5.20
CA ILE A 4 -21.93 -11.48 -4.27
C ILE A 4 -21.71 -12.09 -2.88
N GLU A 5 -22.62 -12.93 -2.42
CA GLU A 5 -22.54 -13.62 -1.13
C GLU A 5 -21.37 -14.60 -1.08
N GLN A 6 -21.16 -15.36 -2.15
CA GLN A 6 -20.04 -16.30 -2.26
C GLN A 6 -18.71 -15.54 -2.33
N ALA A 7 -18.61 -14.46 -3.15
CA ALA A 7 -17.44 -13.62 -3.24
C ALA A 7 -17.10 -12.99 -1.89
N LEU A 8 -18.10 -12.45 -1.18
CA LEU A 8 -17.93 -11.84 0.12
C LEU A 8 -17.44 -12.85 1.17
N ALA A 9 -18.00 -14.07 1.18
CA ALA A 9 -17.59 -15.12 2.09
C ALA A 9 -16.12 -15.52 1.88
N GLU A 10 -15.68 -15.66 0.63
CA GLU A 10 -14.28 -15.98 0.31
C GLU A 10 -13.32 -14.83 0.65
N ILE A 11 -13.73 -13.59 0.39
CA ILE A 11 -12.93 -12.41 0.73
C ILE A 11 -12.76 -12.26 2.24
N LYS A 12 -13.80 -12.55 3.03
CA LYS A 12 -13.77 -12.44 4.49
C LYS A 12 -13.03 -13.59 5.18
N ARG A 13 -12.85 -14.71 4.50
CA ARG A 13 -12.22 -15.89 5.08
C ARG A 13 -10.80 -15.61 5.56
N GLY A 14 -10.57 -15.74 6.88
CA GLY A 14 -9.26 -15.56 7.50
C GLY A 14 -8.79 -14.10 7.66
N VAL A 15 -9.74 -13.15 7.67
CA VAL A 15 -9.43 -11.72 7.88
C VAL A 15 -10.39 -11.15 8.91
N ASP A 16 -9.84 -10.52 9.96
CA ASP A 16 -10.64 -9.91 11.02
C ASP A 16 -11.21 -8.54 10.60
N GLU A 17 -10.49 -7.79 9.76
CA GLU A 17 -10.90 -6.46 9.33
C GLU A 17 -10.23 -6.10 8.00
N LEU A 18 -10.99 -5.97 6.92
CA LEU A 18 -10.42 -5.69 5.61
C LEU A 18 -10.79 -4.28 5.10
N ILE A 19 -12.03 -3.88 5.21
CA ILE A 19 -12.62 -2.61 4.76
C ILE A 19 -13.99 -2.55 5.40
N PRO A 20 -14.64 -1.37 5.53
CA PRO A 20 -16.04 -1.34 5.85
C PRO A 20 -16.82 -2.26 4.90
N GLU A 21 -17.42 -3.31 5.44
CA GLU A 21 -18.09 -4.36 4.67
C GLU A 21 -19.11 -3.80 3.70
N GLU A 22 -19.81 -2.75 4.12
CA GLU A 22 -20.81 -2.04 3.33
C GLU A 22 -20.22 -1.43 2.06
N GLU A 23 -19.01 -0.88 2.14
CA GLU A 23 -18.30 -0.30 1.00
C GLU A 23 -17.87 -1.39 0.01
N LEU A 24 -17.36 -2.52 0.49
CA LEU A 24 -17.01 -3.67 -0.33
C LEU A 24 -18.23 -4.24 -1.06
N ILE A 25 -19.36 -4.41 -0.34
CA ILE A 25 -20.61 -4.88 -0.93
C ILE A 25 -21.09 -3.92 -2.01
N ALA A 26 -21.05 -2.62 -1.76
CA ALA A 26 -21.46 -1.61 -2.74
C ALA A 26 -20.61 -1.72 -4.03
N LYS A 27 -19.29 -1.87 -3.90
CA LYS A 27 -18.38 -2.04 -5.04
C LYS A 27 -18.60 -3.36 -5.79
N LEU A 28 -18.86 -4.46 -5.11
CA LEU A 28 -19.17 -5.75 -5.73
C LEU A 28 -20.49 -5.71 -6.51
N LYS A 29 -21.48 -4.93 -6.03
CA LYS A 29 -22.76 -4.74 -6.71
C LYS A 29 -22.67 -3.98 -8.05
N GLU A 30 -21.57 -3.24 -8.27
CA GLU A 30 -21.33 -2.59 -9.56
C GLU A 30 -21.11 -3.58 -10.71
N ASN A 31 -20.92 -4.86 -10.41
CA ASN A 31 -20.77 -5.98 -11.35
C ASN A 31 -19.70 -5.74 -12.42
N ARG A 32 -18.59 -5.10 -12.04
CA ARG A 32 -17.41 -4.87 -12.86
C ARG A 32 -16.17 -5.36 -12.13
N PRO A 33 -15.09 -5.71 -12.84
CA PRO A 33 -13.81 -6.03 -12.19
C PRO A 33 -13.34 -4.84 -11.33
N LEU A 34 -13.02 -5.14 -10.08
CA LEU A 34 -12.39 -4.16 -9.19
C LEU A 34 -10.91 -4.07 -9.53
N ARG A 35 -10.36 -2.87 -9.47
CA ARG A 35 -8.92 -2.62 -9.54
C ARG A 35 -8.36 -2.58 -8.14
N ILE A 36 -7.57 -3.57 -7.79
CA ILE A 36 -7.06 -3.78 -6.44
C ILE A 36 -5.55 -3.64 -6.45
N LYS A 37 -5.01 -2.86 -5.53
CA LYS A 37 -3.57 -2.76 -5.36
C LYS A 37 -3.13 -3.26 -3.98
N LEU A 38 -1.96 -3.87 -3.95
CA LEU A 38 -1.11 -3.96 -2.78
C LEU A 38 0.17 -3.17 -3.05
N GLY A 39 0.46 -2.19 -2.20
CA GLY A 39 1.73 -1.46 -2.22
C GLY A 39 2.70 -2.03 -1.20
N ALA A 40 3.95 -2.19 -1.59
CA ALA A 40 5.04 -2.54 -0.70
C ALA A 40 6.29 -1.72 -1.05
N ASP A 41 6.88 -1.09 -0.02
CA ASP A 41 8.17 -0.44 -0.17
C ASP A 41 9.27 -1.48 0.02
N PRO A 42 10.19 -1.62 -0.93
CA PRO A 42 11.25 -2.62 -0.88
C PRO A 42 12.37 -2.19 0.09
N THR A 43 12.03 -2.10 1.36
CA THR A 43 12.91 -1.61 2.44
C THR A 43 13.77 -2.70 3.10
N ALA A 44 13.59 -3.94 2.68
CA ALA A 44 14.33 -5.12 3.11
C ALA A 44 14.48 -6.08 1.94
N PRO A 45 15.46 -7.01 1.96
CA PRO A 45 15.67 -7.96 0.86
C PRO A 45 14.51 -8.92 0.65
N ASP A 46 13.76 -9.24 1.70
CA ASP A 46 12.74 -10.27 1.67
C ASP A 46 11.38 -9.78 2.16
N ILE A 47 10.34 -10.32 1.53
CA ILE A 47 8.97 -10.26 2.02
C ILE A 47 8.86 -11.21 3.23
N HIS A 48 8.42 -10.71 4.37
CA HIS A 48 8.24 -11.56 5.55
C HIS A 48 6.90 -12.31 5.52
N LEU A 49 6.80 -13.37 6.35
CA LEU A 49 5.65 -14.28 6.38
C LEU A 49 4.29 -13.57 6.57
N GLY A 50 4.26 -12.44 7.28
CA GLY A 50 3.03 -11.65 7.45
C GLY A 50 2.43 -11.14 6.12
N HIS A 51 3.25 -10.95 5.09
CA HIS A 51 2.76 -10.55 3.77
C HIS A 51 2.05 -11.69 3.04
N THR A 52 2.32 -12.96 3.37
CA THR A 52 1.70 -14.09 2.67
C THR A 52 0.19 -14.15 2.88
N VAL A 53 -0.29 -13.71 4.05
CA VAL A 53 -1.74 -13.63 4.33
C VAL A 53 -2.41 -12.68 3.34
N ILE A 54 -1.80 -11.53 3.10
CA ILE A 54 -2.28 -10.50 2.18
C ILE A 54 -2.21 -10.99 0.74
N LEU A 55 -1.08 -11.59 0.36
CA LEU A 55 -0.88 -12.12 -0.99
C LEU A 55 -1.89 -13.23 -1.32
N ASN A 56 -2.20 -14.11 -0.36
CA ASN A 56 -3.26 -15.11 -0.53
C ASN A 56 -4.64 -14.45 -0.70
N LYS A 57 -4.89 -13.33 -0.02
CA LYS A 57 -6.13 -12.59 -0.21
C LYS A 57 -6.21 -11.95 -1.60
N LEU A 58 -5.11 -11.39 -2.10
CA LEU A 58 -5.04 -10.90 -3.48
C LEU A 58 -5.27 -12.01 -4.49
N ARG A 59 -4.73 -13.19 -4.26
CA ARG A 59 -5.01 -14.37 -5.08
C ARG A 59 -6.49 -14.69 -5.13
N THR A 60 -7.19 -14.65 -3.98
CA THR A 60 -8.65 -14.80 -3.93
C THR A 60 -9.36 -13.80 -4.84
N PHE A 61 -8.94 -12.52 -4.83
CA PHE A 61 -9.50 -11.51 -5.75
C PHE A 61 -9.21 -11.83 -7.21
N GLN A 62 -8.02 -12.34 -7.55
CA GLN A 62 -7.71 -12.79 -8.91
C GLN A 62 -8.62 -13.96 -9.35
N GLU A 63 -8.85 -14.93 -8.47
CA GLU A 63 -9.73 -16.08 -8.72
C GLU A 63 -11.19 -15.67 -8.92
N LEU A 64 -11.61 -14.58 -8.27
CA LEU A 64 -12.93 -13.96 -8.45
C LEU A 64 -13.04 -13.07 -9.71
N GLY A 65 -11.96 -12.89 -10.47
CA GLY A 65 -11.95 -12.15 -11.72
C GLY A 65 -11.66 -10.66 -11.59
N HIS A 66 -11.07 -10.23 -10.48
CA HIS A 66 -10.66 -8.84 -10.29
C HIS A 66 -9.22 -8.58 -10.77
N ASP A 67 -8.94 -7.33 -11.13
CA ASP A 67 -7.62 -6.89 -11.56
C ASP A 67 -6.73 -6.59 -10.34
N VAL A 68 -5.63 -7.32 -10.21
CA VAL A 68 -4.68 -7.14 -9.11
C VAL A 68 -3.39 -6.52 -9.61
N THR A 69 -2.96 -5.44 -8.95
CA THR A 69 -1.67 -4.80 -9.18
C THR A 69 -0.83 -4.88 -7.91
N PHE A 70 0.39 -5.36 -8.04
CA PHE A 70 1.42 -5.24 -7.02
C PHE A 70 2.25 -4.01 -7.31
N LEU A 71 2.11 -2.99 -6.45
CA LEU A 71 2.81 -1.73 -6.57
C LEU A 71 4.10 -1.78 -5.75
N ILE A 72 5.22 -1.63 -6.41
CA ILE A 72 6.52 -1.48 -5.77
C ILE A 72 6.78 0.00 -5.53
N GLY A 73 6.88 0.36 -4.26
CA GLY A 73 7.13 1.71 -3.80
C GLY A 73 8.62 2.06 -3.85
N ASP A 74 9.21 2.05 -5.04
CA ASP A 74 10.63 2.38 -5.21
C ASP A 74 10.92 3.86 -4.93
N PHE A 75 9.98 4.76 -5.21
CA PHE A 75 10.08 6.17 -4.83
C PHE A 75 9.78 6.37 -3.34
N THR A 76 8.68 5.81 -2.84
CA THR A 76 8.26 5.95 -1.44
C THR A 76 9.20 5.24 -0.49
N GLY A 77 9.86 4.17 -0.91
CA GLY A 77 10.91 3.48 -0.15
C GLY A 77 12.11 4.39 0.18
N MET A 78 12.45 5.30 -0.73
CA MET A 78 13.49 6.32 -0.46
C MET A 78 13.03 7.40 0.51
N VAL A 79 11.72 7.73 0.53
CA VAL A 79 11.14 8.67 1.50
C VAL A 79 11.08 8.05 2.89
N GLY A 80 10.69 6.79 2.98
CA GLY A 80 10.53 6.02 4.21
C GLY A 80 9.16 6.14 4.84
N ASP A 81 8.54 5.00 5.09
CA ASP A 81 7.24 4.91 5.79
C ASP A 81 7.39 5.34 7.25
N PRO A 82 6.66 6.37 7.72
CA PRO A 82 6.69 6.83 9.10
C PRO A 82 5.96 5.89 10.07
N THR A 83 5.18 4.94 9.57
CA THR A 83 4.29 4.10 10.37
C THR A 83 5.07 3.18 11.31
N GLY A 84 4.69 3.16 12.59
CA GLY A 84 5.23 2.22 13.58
C GLY A 84 6.68 2.44 13.98
N LYS A 85 7.31 3.57 13.60
CA LYS A 85 8.71 3.85 13.89
C LYS A 85 8.86 4.89 15.00
N ASN A 86 9.86 4.67 15.83
CA ASN A 86 10.25 5.59 16.87
C ASN A 86 11.38 6.55 16.42
N THR A 87 12.02 6.24 15.29
CA THR A 87 13.15 7.00 14.73
C THR A 87 13.08 7.00 13.20
N THR A 88 13.57 8.07 12.59
CA THR A 88 13.73 8.16 11.13
C THR A 88 14.77 7.14 10.67
N ARG A 89 14.44 6.34 9.65
CA ARG A 89 15.42 5.43 9.02
C ARG A 89 16.36 6.23 8.10
N PRO A 90 17.61 5.78 7.95
CA PRO A 90 18.44 6.27 6.86
C PRO A 90 17.72 6.02 5.52
N PRO A 91 17.74 6.98 4.60
CA PRO A 91 17.20 6.76 3.27
C PRO A 91 17.97 5.63 2.57
N LEU A 92 17.24 4.75 1.88
CA LEU A 92 17.86 3.74 1.02
C LEU A 92 18.36 4.39 -0.26
N THR A 93 19.42 3.85 -0.83
CA THR A 93 19.86 4.24 -2.15
C THR A 93 18.91 3.69 -3.21
N ARG A 94 18.91 4.26 -4.39
CA ARG A 94 18.11 3.76 -5.51
C ARG A 94 18.51 2.33 -5.89
N GLU A 95 19.78 2.02 -5.82
CA GLU A 95 20.34 0.69 -6.11
C GLU A 95 19.82 -0.35 -5.11
N ASP A 96 19.81 -0.04 -3.82
CA ASP A 96 19.27 -0.92 -2.77
C ASP A 96 17.80 -1.20 -3.00
N VAL A 97 17.02 -0.16 -3.31
CA VAL A 97 15.59 -0.27 -3.57
C VAL A 97 15.30 -1.14 -4.79
N LEU A 98 16.04 -0.97 -5.88
CA LEU A 98 15.86 -1.76 -7.08
C LEU A 98 16.26 -3.23 -6.88
N ALA A 99 17.35 -3.51 -6.17
CA ALA A 99 17.76 -4.87 -5.83
C ALA A 99 16.70 -5.59 -4.98
N ASN A 100 16.17 -4.91 -3.95
CA ASN A 100 15.10 -5.45 -3.13
C ASN A 100 13.80 -5.65 -3.92
N ALA A 101 13.50 -4.77 -4.87
CA ALA A 101 12.30 -4.85 -5.72
C ALA A 101 12.28 -6.13 -6.58
N GLU A 102 13.42 -6.55 -7.13
CA GLU A 102 13.50 -7.79 -7.90
C GLU A 102 13.21 -9.02 -7.01
N THR A 103 13.77 -9.06 -5.80
CA THR A 103 13.48 -10.12 -4.83
C THR A 103 11.99 -10.15 -4.45
N TYR A 104 11.37 -9.00 -4.22
CA TYR A 104 9.94 -8.91 -3.92
C TYR A 104 9.08 -9.46 -5.04
N LYS A 105 9.40 -9.11 -6.28
CA LYS A 105 8.71 -9.60 -7.47
C LYS A 105 8.79 -11.12 -7.60
N GLU A 106 9.97 -11.70 -7.43
CA GLU A 106 10.14 -13.15 -7.44
C GLU A 106 9.33 -13.86 -6.35
N GLN A 107 9.31 -13.29 -5.14
CA GLN A 107 8.58 -13.85 -4.00
C GLN A 107 7.07 -13.73 -4.16
N VAL A 108 6.57 -12.60 -4.67
CA VAL A 108 5.15 -12.37 -4.94
C VAL A 108 4.61 -13.40 -5.94
N PHE A 109 5.36 -13.71 -6.98
CA PHE A 109 4.95 -14.67 -8.00
C PHE A 109 4.97 -16.14 -7.55
N LYS A 110 5.45 -16.43 -6.35
CA LYS A 110 5.24 -17.75 -5.72
C LYS A 110 3.80 -17.96 -5.24
N ILE A 111 3.05 -16.89 -5.07
CA ILE A 111 1.68 -16.90 -4.55
C ILE A 111 0.68 -16.41 -5.58
N LEU A 112 0.96 -15.25 -6.22
CA LEU A 112 0.10 -14.66 -7.23
C LEU A 112 0.38 -15.25 -8.62
N ASP A 113 -0.67 -15.30 -9.45
CA ASP A 113 -0.54 -15.70 -10.84
C ASP A 113 0.18 -14.60 -11.64
N PRO A 114 1.36 -14.87 -12.21
CA PRO A 114 2.09 -13.89 -12.99
C PRO A 114 1.33 -13.36 -14.20
N ALA A 115 0.49 -14.19 -14.81
CA ALA A 115 -0.29 -13.82 -15.99
C ALA A 115 -1.45 -12.85 -15.66
N LYS A 116 -1.87 -12.80 -14.39
CA LYS A 116 -2.99 -11.99 -13.90
C LYS A 116 -2.55 -10.86 -12.96
N THR A 117 -1.25 -10.71 -12.71
CA THR A 117 -0.71 -9.70 -11.81
C THR A 117 0.04 -8.64 -12.59
N LYS A 118 -0.36 -7.38 -12.45
CA LYS A 118 0.45 -6.25 -12.92
C LYS A 118 1.48 -5.90 -11.86
N ILE A 119 2.71 -5.64 -12.29
CA ILE A 119 3.76 -5.05 -11.45
C ILE A 119 3.95 -3.62 -11.92
N GLU A 120 3.82 -2.68 -11.00
CA GLU A 120 4.04 -1.26 -11.28
C GLU A 120 4.97 -0.64 -10.25
N PHE A 121 5.67 0.41 -10.65
CA PHE A 121 6.61 1.17 -9.83
C PHE A 121 6.08 2.59 -9.67
N ASN A 122 5.97 3.08 -8.44
CA ASN A 122 5.43 4.40 -8.22
C ASN A 122 6.37 5.54 -8.65
N SER A 123 7.66 5.28 -8.85
CA SER A 123 8.57 6.23 -9.48
C SER A 123 8.10 6.67 -10.87
N THR A 124 7.34 5.82 -11.58
CA THR A 124 6.82 6.11 -12.93
C THR A 124 6.02 7.41 -12.99
N TRP A 125 5.21 7.70 -11.98
CA TRP A 125 4.42 8.93 -11.90
C TRP A 125 4.92 9.91 -10.84
N LEU A 126 5.49 9.43 -9.72
CA LEU A 126 5.96 10.32 -8.67
C LEU A 126 7.19 11.13 -9.09
N SER A 127 8.07 10.56 -9.91
CA SER A 127 9.23 11.28 -10.45
C SER A 127 8.83 12.42 -11.40
N GLU A 128 7.68 12.29 -12.05
CA GLU A 128 7.15 13.28 -12.99
C GLU A 128 6.50 14.50 -12.30
N LEU A 129 6.18 14.39 -11.00
CA LEU A 129 5.54 15.49 -10.26
C LEU A 129 6.40 16.76 -10.22
N GLY A 130 7.71 16.61 -10.07
CA GLY A 130 8.62 17.75 -9.87
C GLY A 130 8.30 18.57 -8.62
N ALA A 131 8.98 19.67 -8.42
CA ALA A 131 8.77 20.52 -7.24
C ALA A 131 7.36 21.14 -7.20
N GLU A 132 6.86 21.59 -8.35
CA GLU A 132 5.53 22.18 -8.45
C GLU A 132 4.43 21.19 -8.12
N GLY A 133 4.51 19.96 -8.64
CA GLY A 133 3.55 18.90 -8.34
C GLY A 133 3.57 18.51 -6.87
N MET A 134 4.73 18.44 -6.25
CA MET A 134 4.89 18.18 -4.82
C MET A 134 4.24 19.28 -3.96
N ILE A 135 4.40 20.55 -4.31
CA ILE A 135 3.76 21.67 -3.62
C ILE A 135 2.23 21.59 -3.76
N ARG A 136 1.73 21.31 -4.96
CA ARG A 136 0.29 21.14 -5.20
C ARG A 136 -0.29 19.97 -4.39
N LEU A 137 0.45 18.86 -4.31
CA LEU A 137 0.06 17.70 -3.51
C LEU A 137 0.01 18.04 -2.03
N ALA A 138 1.03 18.72 -1.50
CA ALA A 138 1.11 19.16 -0.11
C ALA A 138 -0.03 20.14 0.26
N ALA A 139 -0.47 20.99 -0.68
CA ALA A 139 -1.55 21.95 -0.47
C ALA A 139 -2.93 21.31 -0.19
N ASN A 140 -3.11 20.01 -0.47
CA ASN A 140 -4.35 19.29 -0.20
C ASN A 140 -4.53 18.89 1.26
N GLN A 141 -3.52 19.10 2.11
CA GLN A 141 -3.60 18.73 3.53
C GLN A 141 -3.02 19.82 4.43
N THR A 142 -3.45 19.80 5.68
CA THR A 142 -2.92 20.69 6.72
C THR A 142 -2.06 19.93 7.71
N VAL A 143 -1.13 20.63 8.37
CA VAL A 143 -0.33 20.05 9.46
C VAL A 143 -1.22 19.50 10.57
N ALA A 144 -2.30 20.21 10.92
CA ALA A 144 -3.24 19.77 11.96
C ALA A 144 -3.86 18.40 11.60
N ARG A 145 -4.30 18.22 10.35
CA ARG A 145 -4.84 16.95 9.87
C ARG A 145 -3.80 15.82 9.84
N MET A 146 -2.56 16.14 9.48
CA MET A 146 -1.48 15.15 9.54
C MET A 146 -1.20 14.69 10.97
N LEU A 147 -1.26 15.60 11.94
CA LEU A 147 -1.04 15.29 13.35
C LEU A 147 -2.21 14.51 14.01
N GLU A 148 -3.36 14.40 13.35
CA GLU A 148 -4.45 13.51 13.80
C GLU A 148 -4.16 12.02 13.54
N ARG A 149 -3.25 11.70 12.62
CA ARG A 149 -2.86 10.31 12.32
C ARG A 149 -2.13 9.71 13.51
N ASP A 150 -2.46 8.48 13.87
CA ASP A 150 -1.93 7.79 15.05
C ASP A 150 -0.40 7.75 15.11
N ASP A 151 0.26 7.59 13.95
CA ASP A 151 1.71 7.55 13.82
C ASP A 151 2.36 8.88 14.19
N PHE A 152 1.82 10.01 13.72
CA PHE A 152 2.32 11.35 14.04
C PHE A 152 1.82 11.87 15.37
N LYS A 153 0.55 11.63 15.70
CA LYS A 153 -0.08 12.08 16.94
C LYS A 153 0.71 11.65 18.17
N LYS A 154 1.06 10.37 18.22
CA LYS A 154 1.82 9.81 19.35
C LYS A 154 3.23 10.41 19.45
N ARG A 155 3.94 10.49 18.32
CA ARG A 155 5.31 11.07 18.29
C ARG A 155 5.29 12.54 18.68
N TYR A 156 4.31 13.31 18.20
CA TYR A 156 4.16 14.72 18.53
C TYR A 156 3.87 14.90 20.04
N ALA A 157 2.94 14.13 20.59
CA ALA A 157 2.62 14.17 22.02
C ALA A 157 3.80 13.81 22.92
N ASP A 158 4.63 12.85 22.47
CA ASP A 158 5.83 12.41 23.19
C ASP A 158 7.04 13.35 22.99
N GLY A 159 6.89 14.45 22.25
CA GLY A 159 7.97 15.39 21.93
C GLY A 159 9.07 14.79 21.04
N ARG A 160 8.78 13.71 20.30
CA ARG A 160 9.73 13.08 19.40
C ARG A 160 9.76 13.80 18.04
N PRO A 161 10.94 13.89 17.42
CA PRO A 161 11.07 14.61 16.16
C PRO A 161 10.27 13.93 15.04
N ILE A 162 9.63 14.77 14.21
CA ILE A 162 8.97 14.38 12.97
C ILE A 162 9.61 15.23 11.87
N ALA A 163 10.25 14.58 10.90
CA ALA A 163 10.84 15.28 9.78
C ALA A 163 9.74 15.67 8.76
N ILE A 164 9.91 16.82 8.10
CA ILE A 164 8.89 17.36 7.16
C ILE A 164 8.61 16.38 6.01
N HIS A 165 9.62 15.68 5.49
CA HIS A 165 9.44 14.71 4.42
C HIS A 165 8.53 13.54 4.82
N GLU A 166 8.45 13.20 6.11
CA GLU A 166 7.57 12.13 6.59
C GLU A 166 6.09 12.46 6.39
N PHE A 167 5.71 13.75 6.41
CA PHE A 167 4.36 14.18 6.06
C PHE A 167 4.02 13.98 4.57
N MET A 168 5.02 13.93 3.71
CA MET A 168 4.81 13.69 2.29
C MET A 168 4.44 12.23 2.01
N TYR A 169 4.91 11.26 2.80
CA TYR A 169 4.68 9.85 2.56
C TYR A 169 3.19 9.48 2.40
N PRO A 170 2.27 9.81 3.33
CA PRO A 170 0.84 9.50 3.16
C PRO A 170 0.20 10.23 1.98
N LEU A 171 0.69 11.40 1.59
CA LEU A 171 0.20 12.12 0.43
C LEU A 171 0.61 11.42 -0.88
N LEU A 172 1.85 10.96 -0.96
CA LEU A 172 2.38 10.19 -2.09
C LEU A 172 1.63 8.86 -2.23
N GLN A 173 1.37 8.18 -1.10
CA GLN A 173 0.61 6.93 -1.08
C GLN A 173 -0.84 7.15 -1.57
N GLY A 174 -1.46 8.27 -1.19
CA GLY A 174 -2.77 8.66 -1.70
C GLY A 174 -2.76 8.95 -3.20
N TYR A 175 -1.72 9.63 -3.67
CA TYR A 175 -1.54 9.95 -5.09
C TYR A 175 -1.33 8.70 -5.95
N ASP A 176 -0.64 7.68 -5.45
CA ASP A 176 -0.54 6.38 -6.12
C ASP A 176 -1.92 5.83 -6.50
N SER A 177 -2.88 5.94 -5.60
CA SER A 177 -4.26 5.48 -5.84
C SER A 177 -4.96 6.27 -6.93
N VAL A 178 -4.70 7.58 -7.01
CA VAL A 178 -5.24 8.45 -8.07
C VAL A 178 -4.58 8.13 -9.41
N ALA A 179 -3.26 8.02 -9.45
CA ALA A 179 -2.49 7.72 -10.66
C ALA A 179 -2.86 6.37 -11.27
N MET A 180 -3.18 5.39 -10.43
CA MET A 180 -3.58 4.05 -10.85
C MET A 180 -5.08 3.92 -11.12
N GLU A 181 -5.88 4.96 -10.96
CA GLU A 181 -7.35 4.92 -11.10
C GLU A 181 -8.00 3.77 -10.32
N LEU A 182 -7.61 3.60 -9.07
CA LEU A 182 -8.00 2.44 -8.29
C LEU A 182 -9.46 2.47 -7.85
N THR A 183 -10.07 1.28 -7.86
CA THR A 183 -11.38 1.06 -7.25
C THR A 183 -11.23 0.75 -5.75
N LEU A 184 -10.16 0.02 -5.41
CA LEU A 184 -9.92 -0.45 -4.06
C LEU A 184 -8.41 -0.49 -3.78
N SER A 185 -7.98 0.17 -2.71
CA SER A 185 -6.63 0.05 -2.18
C SER A 185 -6.67 -0.83 -0.93
N LEU A 186 -6.04 -1.99 -0.99
CA LEU A 186 -5.87 -2.85 0.17
C LEU A 186 -4.69 -2.33 0.99
N VAL A 187 -5.00 -1.60 2.06
CA VAL A 187 -4.00 -1.26 3.07
C VAL A 187 -4.12 -2.28 4.19
N VAL A 188 -3.20 -3.23 4.23
CA VAL A 188 -3.17 -4.19 5.32
C VAL A 188 -2.18 -3.73 6.37
N ARG A 189 -2.69 -3.43 7.55
CA ARG A 189 -1.85 -3.31 8.75
C ARG A 189 -1.51 -4.71 9.23
N ILE A 190 -0.26 -5.10 9.09
CA ILE A 190 0.27 -6.25 9.82
C ILE A 190 0.51 -5.76 11.24
N ARG A 191 -0.32 -6.21 12.19
CA ARG A 191 0.04 -6.11 13.60
C ARG A 191 1.29 -6.98 13.78
N SER A 192 2.42 -6.34 14.06
CA SER A 192 3.54 -7.06 14.63
C SER A 192 3.08 -7.59 15.99
N SER A 193 2.68 -8.85 16.03
CA SER A 193 2.60 -9.57 17.29
C SER A 193 4.03 -9.68 17.80
N THR A 194 4.33 -8.89 18.81
CA THR A 194 5.51 -9.08 19.63
C THR A 194 5.34 -10.45 20.30
N PHE A 195 6.16 -11.41 19.87
CA PHE A 195 6.45 -12.58 20.67
C PHE A 195 7.56 -12.24 21.65
#